data_690febe013a41b81af629391e669b588
#
_entry.id   690febe013a41b81af629391e669b588
#
_cell.length_a   1.000
_cell.length_b   1.000
_cell.length_c   1.000
_cell.angle_alpha   90.00
_cell.angle_beta   90.00
_cell.angle_gamma   90.00
#
_symmetry.space_group_name_H-M   'P 1'
#
loop_
_entity.id
_entity.type
_entity.pdbx_description
1 polymer ?
#
loop_
_entity_poly.entity_id
_entity_poly.type
_entity_poly.pdbx_seq_one_letter_code
_entity_poly.pdbx_strand_id
1 'polypeptide(L)'
;MKIYNVMQYGAKGDGKTNDAFSIQHAVDDCAKSGGGRVVLPSGYVFYSDSIRLKKNVDLHIQKGATIKATSNIDGYIRPNKLINDPKTALIGNPVTGKPSFVFIYAYEADGCSISGEGTIDANGHAFVARKDQYYVTGDFYPRPTVMYVEKSNHISFRDFTVVDAPFWTLHPAGCDDVLIDKIRILNDLDVANSDGIDPDHCSNVRILGCHVTCADDCICLKASKGNSEYGPCENIIIDGCTLVSTSAAIKIGTEGVGDFKNVIVSNCIISRSNRGLSIQIRDGGCVENVSYSNIIIETRRFCPDWWGTAEPIVITTFNRDENTKSGTIKNISFFNVTAKGENGVLIHGNEDNIIEDVTFENCSIELTKTSKWQCGLYDLRPCLDYGVESYDNSAFFIRYAKDVNIRKTKTRWGNLCDSYSYAIDAANVENLNLYEFDGKSAKENTDDIKIDRVKLNYKK
;
A
#
# COMPACT_ATOMS: atom_id res chain seq x y z
N MET A 1 25.49 5.09 -23.53
CA MET A 1 24.94 3.85 -22.97
C MET A 1 24.81 2.83 -24.07
N LYS A 2 25.29 1.59 -23.86
CA LYS A 2 25.23 0.51 -24.85
C LYS A 2 23.82 -0.08 -24.91
N ILE A 3 23.34 -0.41 -26.11
CA ILE A 3 21.98 -0.90 -26.36
C ILE A 3 22.02 -2.35 -26.81
N TYR A 4 21.15 -3.19 -26.25
CA TYR A 4 20.97 -4.61 -26.55
C TYR A 4 19.52 -4.83 -26.94
N ASN A 5 19.24 -4.91 -28.25
CA ASN A 5 17.90 -5.14 -28.76
C ASN A 5 17.58 -6.63 -28.71
N VAL A 6 16.51 -7.04 -28.01
CA VAL A 6 16.15 -8.45 -27.82
C VAL A 6 15.87 -9.18 -29.14
N MET A 7 15.48 -8.47 -30.22
CA MET A 7 15.27 -9.04 -31.53
C MET A 7 16.58 -9.60 -32.10
N GLN A 8 17.73 -9.01 -31.79
CA GLN A 8 19.05 -9.49 -32.21
C GLN A 8 19.46 -10.78 -31.46
N TYR A 9 18.78 -11.10 -30.37
CA TYR A 9 18.96 -12.33 -29.59
C TYR A 9 17.95 -13.42 -29.95
N GLY A 10 17.11 -13.17 -30.96
CA GLY A 10 16.17 -14.15 -31.51
C GLY A 10 14.75 -14.07 -30.92
N ALA A 11 14.42 -13.04 -30.12
CA ALA A 11 13.05 -12.81 -29.67
C ALA A 11 12.10 -12.66 -30.88
N LYS A 12 10.88 -13.17 -30.73
CA LYS A 12 9.85 -13.12 -31.79
C LYS A 12 8.90 -11.96 -31.61
N GLY A 13 8.53 -11.67 -30.37
CA GLY A 13 7.57 -10.61 -30.06
C GLY A 13 6.19 -10.80 -30.70
N ASP A 14 5.79 -12.03 -30.95
CA ASP A 14 4.53 -12.40 -31.61
C ASP A 14 3.35 -12.65 -30.69
N GLY A 15 3.56 -12.48 -29.37
CA GLY A 15 2.58 -12.70 -28.29
C GLY A 15 2.26 -14.18 -28.04
N LYS A 16 3.02 -15.10 -28.57
CA LYS A 16 2.80 -16.55 -28.48
C LYS A 16 4.07 -17.32 -28.14
N THR A 17 5.17 -17.01 -28.81
CA THR A 17 6.48 -17.63 -28.56
C THR A 17 7.01 -17.14 -27.22
N ASN A 18 7.51 -18.07 -26.40
CA ASN A 18 8.17 -17.70 -25.15
C ASN A 18 9.55 -17.09 -25.44
N ASP A 19 9.66 -15.79 -25.28
CA ASP A 19 10.86 -14.99 -25.57
C ASP A 19 11.83 -14.89 -24.37
N ALA A 20 11.52 -15.53 -23.23
CA ALA A 20 12.31 -15.40 -21.99
C ALA A 20 13.80 -15.69 -22.18
N PHE A 21 14.14 -16.73 -22.96
CA PHE A 21 15.54 -17.07 -23.23
C PHE A 21 16.27 -15.94 -23.98
N SER A 22 15.64 -15.38 -25.00
CA SER A 22 16.22 -14.29 -25.81
C SER A 22 16.38 -13.00 -24.99
N ILE A 23 15.37 -12.66 -24.18
CA ILE A 23 15.42 -11.51 -23.28
C ILE A 23 16.51 -11.70 -22.22
N GLN A 24 16.55 -12.88 -21.57
CA GLN A 24 17.55 -13.18 -20.56
C GLN A 24 18.97 -13.15 -21.11
N HIS A 25 19.18 -13.66 -22.33
CA HIS A 25 20.49 -13.63 -22.99
C HIS A 25 20.96 -12.19 -23.25
N ALA A 26 20.04 -11.30 -23.69
CA ALA A 26 20.36 -9.88 -23.85
C ALA A 26 20.71 -9.22 -22.49
N VAL A 27 19.98 -9.54 -21.42
CA VAL A 27 20.28 -9.08 -20.04
C VAL A 27 21.65 -9.57 -19.59
N ASP A 28 21.98 -10.83 -19.85
CA ASP A 28 23.24 -11.44 -19.44
C ASP A 28 24.45 -10.83 -20.16
N ASP A 29 24.35 -10.59 -21.45
CA ASP A 29 25.41 -9.94 -22.22
C ASP A 29 25.56 -8.46 -21.86
N CYS A 30 24.45 -7.78 -21.60
CA CYS A 30 24.48 -6.42 -21.09
C CYS A 30 25.25 -6.33 -19.77
N ALA A 31 24.90 -7.18 -18.81
CA ALA A 31 25.55 -7.22 -17.50
C ALA A 31 27.04 -7.58 -17.59
N LYS A 32 27.40 -8.59 -18.38
CA LYS A 32 28.81 -8.99 -18.63
C LYS A 32 29.64 -7.85 -19.22
N SER A 33 29.02 -6.94 -19.97
CA SER A 33 29.68 -5.78 -20.57
C SER A 33 29.76 -4.56 -19.62
N GLY A 34 29.38 -4.72 -18.36
CA GLY A 34 29.40 -3.66 -17.35
C GLY A 34 28.08 -2.89 -17.22
N GLY A 35 27.04 -3.25 -17.96
CA GLY A 35 25.72 -2.62 -17.93
C GLY A 35 25.34 -1.93 -19.23
N GLY A 36 24.12 -1.43 -19.26
CA GLY A 36 23.53 -0.76 -20.44
C GLY A 36 22.01 -0.89 -20.48
N ARG A 37 21.45 -0.80 -21.67
CA ARG A 37 20.00 -0.86 -21.89
C ARG A 37 19.61 -2.06 -22.74
N VAL A 38 18.78 -2.93 -22.20
CA VAL A 38 18.12 -4.02 -22.94
C VAL A 38 16.78 -3.49 -23.43
N VAL A 39 16.56 -3.50 -24.75
CA VAL A 39 15.38 -2.86 -25.36
C VAL A 39 14.41 -3.90 -25.88
N LEU A 40 13.16 -3.79 -25.43
CA LEU A 40 11.99 -4.42 -26.02
C LEU A 40 11.36 -3.39 -26.98
N PRO A 41 11.54 -3.54 -28.31
CA PRO A 41 11.13 -2.52 -29.26
C PRO A 41 9.61 -2.42 -29.45
N SER A 42 9.17 -1.24 -29.90
CA SER A 42 7.77 -0.90 -30.16
C SER A 42 7.13 -1.83 -31.19
N GLY A 43 5.81 -2.08 -31.01
CA GLY A 43 5.00 -2.85 -31.94
C GLY A 43 5.03 -4.36 -31.75
N TYR A 44 5.66 -4.84 -30.68
CA TYR A 44 5.78 -6.26 -30.34
C TYR A 44 5.14 -6.60 -29.00
N VAL A 45 4.67 -7.85 -28.87
CA VAL A 45 4.21 -8.45 -27.61
C VAL A 45 5.13 -9.62 -27.28
N PHE A 46 5.97 -9.45 -26.28
CA PHE A 46 6.93 -10.47 -25.83
C PHE A 46 6.26 -11.34 -24.75
N TYR A 47 5.85 -12.55 -25.12
CA TYR A 47 5.33 -13.53 -24.16
C TYR A 47 6.50 -14.19 -23.45
N SER A 48 6.56 -14.15 -22.13
CA SER A 48 7.79 -14.47 -21.41
C SER A 48 7.53 -15.18 -20.07
N ASP A 49 8.29 -16.22 -19.81
CA ASP A 49 8.56 -16.71 -18.46
C ASP A 49 9.37 -15.64 -17.68
N SER A 50 9.74 -15.95 -16.44
CA SER A 50 10.47 -15.00 -15.59
C SER A 50 11.77 -14.48 -16.22
N ILE A 51 12.03 -13.22 -15.93
CA ILE A 51 13.30 -12.55 -16.29
C ILE A 51 14.05 -12.20 -14.99
N ARG A 52 15.36 -12.45 -14.97
CA ARG A 52 16.25 -12.02 -13.89
C ARG A 52 17.06 -10.80 -14.34
N LEU A 53 16.76 -9.64 -13.74
CA LEU A 53 17.57 -8.44 -13.93
C LEU A 53 18.92 -8.59 -13.20
N LYS A 54 19.90 -7.85 -13.69
CA LYS A 54 21.29 -7.88 -13.19
C LYS A 54 21.81 -6.45 -12.98
N LYS A 55 22.94 -6.38 -12.31
CA LYS A 55 23.61 -5.12 -11.96
C LYS A 55 23.81 -4.23 -13.20
N ASN A 56 23.46 -2.93 -13.05
CA ASN A 56 23.59 -1.89 -14.06
C ASN A 56 22.82 -2.16 -15.38
N VAL A 57 21.78 -2.99 -15.35
CA VAL A 57 20.95 -3.28 -16.53
C VAL A 57 19.63 -2.52 -16.43
N ASP A 58 19.34 -1.72 -17.46
CA ASP A 58 18.04 -1.09 -17.66
C ASP A 58 17.22 -1.94 -18.64
N LEU A 59 16.12 -2.53 -18.17
CA LEU A 59 15.12 -3.19 -19.03
C LEU A 59 14.17 -2.11 -19.55
N HIS A 60 14.35 -1.74 -20.82
CA HIS A 60 13.61 -0.66 -21.45
C HIS A 60 12.49 -1.18 -22.35
N ILE A 61 11.25 -0.97 -21.94
CA ILE A 61 10.06 -1.37 -22.68
C ILE A 61 9.57 -0.15 -23.45
N GLN A 62 9.78 -0.12 -24.76
CA GLN A 62 9.39 1.03 -25.58
C GLN A 62 7.87 1.21 -25.62
N LYS A 63 7.42 2.45 -25.84
CA LYS A 63 6.01 2.76 -26.06
C LYS A 63 5.40 1.89 -27.15
N GLY A 64 4.29 1.21 -26.83
CA GLY A 64 3.65 0.27 -27.75
C GLY A 64 4.29 -1.12 -27.80
N ALA A 65 5.28 -1.39 -26.93
CA ALA A 65 5.73 -2.74 -26.63
C ALA A 65 5.02 -3.27 -25.38
N THR A 66 4.77 -4.58 -25.36
CA THR A 66 4.26 -5.26 -24.16
C THR A 66 5.15 -6.46 -23.84
N ILE A 67 5.53 -6.61 -22.57
CA ILE A 67 6.01 -7.88 -22.04
C ILE A 67 4.87 -8.52 -21.29
N LYS A 68 4.46 -9.72 -21.71
CA LYS A 68 3.33 -10.46 -21.14
C LYS A 68 3.82 -11.73 -20.44
N ALA A 69 3.44 -11.91 -19.20
CA ALA A 69 3.78 -13.09 -18.42
C ALA A 69 3.08 -14.35 -18.94
N THR A 70 3.79 -15.49 -18.95
CA THR A 70 3.19 -16.78 -19.30
C THR A 70 2.27 -17.28 -18.18
N SER A 71 1.31 -18.15 -18.53
CA SER A 71 0.50 -18.86 -17.54
C SER A 71 1.17 -20.13 -16.98
N ASN A 72 2.37 -20.47 -17.49
CA ASN A 72 3.11 -21.65 -17.06
C ASN A 72 3.96 -21.34 -15.83
N ILE A 73 3.50 -21.71 -14.66
CA ILE A 73 4.18 -21.44 -13.38
C ILE A 73 5.56 -22.09 -13.25
N ASP A 74 5.83 -23.16 -13.98
CA ASP A 74 7.13 -23.84 -13.94
C ASP A 74 8.25 -22.98 -14.56
N GLY A 75 7.90 -21.99 -15.38
CA GLY A 75 8.81 -21.00 -15.94
C GLY A 75 9.12 -19.82 -14.99
N TYR A 76 8.53 -19.80 -13.78
CA TYR A 76 8.72 -18.69 -12.86
C TYR A 76 9.87 -18.90 -11.88
N ILE A 77 10.61 -17.82 -11.61
CA ILE A 77 11.68 -17.80 -10.62
C ILE A 77 11.10 -17.98 -9.22
N ARG A 78 11.71 -18.85 -8.44
CA ARG A 78 11.39 -19.09 -7.02
C ARG A 78 12.53 -18.56 -6.16
N PRO A 79 12.42 -17.32 -5.63
CA PRO A 79 13.46 -16.72 -4.79
C PRO A 79 13.70 -17.53 -3.51
N ASN A 80 12.61 -18.00 -2.92
CA ASN A 80 12.63 -18.73 -1.65
C ASN A 80 12.49 -20.24 -1.87
N LYS A 81 13.63 -20.92 -2.04
CA LYS A 81 13.67 -22.39 -2.16
C LYS A 81 13.35 -23.13 -0.86
N LEU A 82 13.28 -22.43 0.27
CA LEU A 82 13.10 -23.05 1.59
C LEU A 82 11.61 -23.28 1.93
N ILE A 83 10.69 -22.75 1.16
CA ILE A 83 9.26 -23.05 1.32
C ILE A 83 9.00 -24.40 0.66
N ASN A 84 9.24 -25.48 1.41
CA ASN A 84 9.00 -26.86 0.96
C ASN A 84 7.54 -27.31 1.13
N ASP A 85 6.70 -26.52 1.82
CA ASP A 85 5.28 -26.83 1.93
C ASP A 85 4.55 -26.39 0.66
N PRO A 86 3.97 -27.32 -0.11
CA PRO A 86 3.23 -26.98 -1.33
C PRO A 86 2.10 -25.97 -1.09
N LYS A 87 1.46 -25.99 0.09
CA LYS A 87 0.39 -25.05 0.43
C LYS A 87 0.92 -23.65 0.69
N THR A 88 1.98 -23.50 1.47
CA THR A 88 2.63 -22.21 1.74
C THR A 88 3.42 -21.69 0.53
N ALA A 89 4.03 -22.59 -0.24
CA ALA A 89 4.72 -22.23 -1.48
C ALA A 89 3.77 -21.69 -2.56
N LEU A 90 2.52 -22.10 -2.52
CA LEU A 90 1.50 -21.69 -3.48
C LEU A 90 0.90 -20.31 -3.17
N ILE A 91 0.93 -19.88 -1.90
CA ILE A 91 0.23 -18.66 -1.46
C ILE A 91 1.08 -17.40 -1.65
N GLY A 92 2.40 -17.48 -1.81
CA GLY A 92 3.23 -16.31 -1.54
C GLY A 92 2.84 -15.77 -0.16
N ASN A 93 3.52 -16.12 0.90
CA ASN A 93 3.03 -15.81 2.23
C ASN A 93 3.10 -14.30 2.49
N PRO A 94 1.99 -13.53 2.42
CA PRO A 94 2.04 -12.10 2.62
C PRO A 94 2.61 -11.73 3.99
N VAL A 95 2.43 -12.56 5.00
CA VAL A 95 2.95 -12.33 6.36
C VAL A 95 4.48 -12.43 6.43
N THR A 96 5.10 -13.24 5.56
CA THR A 96 6.58 -13.31 5.52
C THR A 96 7.21 -12.28 4.60
N GLY A 97 6.49 -11.70 3.64
CA GLY A 97 7.03 -10.78 2.65
C GLY A 97 7.95 -11.42 1.60
N LYS A 98 8.22 -12.73 1.66
CA LYS A 98 9.04 -13.43 0.66
C LYS A 98 8.13 -14.09 -0.38
N PRO A 99 8.21 -13.71 -1.68
CA PRO A 99 7.38 -14.30 -2.71
C PRO A 99 7.78 -15.74 -3.04
N SER A 100 6.77 -16.57 -3.37
CA SER A 100 7.02 -17.94 -3.84
C SER A 100 7.42 -18.00 -5.30
N PHE A 101 6.82 -17.14 -6.13
CA PHE A 101 7.07 -17.04 -7.56
C PHE A 101 7.13 -15.57 -7.96
N VAL A 102 8.02 -15.26 -8.89
CA VAL A 102 8.24 -13.87 -9.35
C VAL A 102 8.36 -13.84 -10.86
N PHE A 103 7.72 -12.86 -11.49
CA PHE A 103 7.85 -12.65 -12.95
C PHE A 103 9.14 -11.91 -13.30
N ILE A 104 9.38 -10.72 -12.73
CA ILE A 104 10.64 -9.98 -12.93
C ILE A 104 11.38 -9.92 -11.60
N TYR A 105 12.52 -10.56 -11.52
CA TYR A 105 13.31 -10.71 -10.30
C TYR A 105 14.68 -10.05 -10.39
N ALA A 106 15.10 -9.39 -9.32
CA ALA A 106 16.47 -8.92 -9.15
C ALA A 106 16.95 -9.24 -7.71
N TYR A 107 18.19 -9.64 -7.59
CA TYR A 107 18.86 -9.88 -6.30
C TYR A 107 20.30 -9.42 -6.40
N GLU A 108 20.75 -8.59 -5.45
CA GLU A 108 22.09 -7.98 -5.45
C GLU A 108 22.43 -7.32 -6.82
N ALA A 109 21.43 -6.63 -7.38
CA ALA A 109 21.49 -6.05 -8.72
C ALA A 109 21.56 -4.52 -8.68
N ASP A 110 22.54 -3.98 -7.95
CA ASP A 110 22.71 -2.52 -7.83
C ASP A 110 22.69 -1.82 -9.19
N GLY A 111 22.03 -0.66 -9.25
CA GLY A 111 21.89 0.13 -10.45
C GLY A 111 20.99 -0.49 -11.52
N CYS A 112 20.23 -1.56 -11.23
CA CYS A 112 19.24 -2.07 -12.16
C CYS A 112 18.04 -1.12 -12.27
N SER A 113 17.38 -1.15 -13.43
CA SER A 113 16.19 -0.34 -13.64
C SER A 113 15.21 -1.00 -14.62
N ILE A 114 13.95 -0.55 -14.55
CA ILE A 114 12.93 -0.79 -15.56
C ILE A 114 12.44 0.58 -16.03
N SER A 115 12.42 0.81 -17.31
CA SER A 115 12.08 2.11 -17.88
C SER A 115 11.28 2.01 -19.19
N GLY A 116 10.78 3.15 -19.66
CA GLY A 116 10.08 3.27 -20.93
C GLY A 116 8.56 3.32 -20.78
N GLU A 117 7.87 3.73 -21.86
CA GLU A 117 6.42 3.94 -21.84
C GLU A 117 5.62 2.70 -22.30
N GLY A 118 6.23 1.52 -22.26
CA GLY A 118 5.58 0.25 -22.62
C GLY A 118 4.76 -0.35 -21.48
N THR A 119 4.28 -1.58 -21.69
CA THR A 119 3.39 -2.27 -20.77
C THR A 119 3.99 -3.57 -20.25
N ILE A 120 3.85 -3.82 -18.95
CA ILE A 120 4.03 -5.11 -18.32
C ILE A 120 2.62 -5.68 -18.07
N ASP A 121 2.23 -6.70 -18.82
CA ASP A 121 0.99 -7.46 -18.63
C ASP A 121 1.32 -8.68 -17.76
N ALA A 122 0.92 -8.65 -16.51
CA ALA A 122 1.22 -9.72 -15.56
C ALA A 122 0.32 -10.96 -15.74
N ASN A 123 -0.68 -10.88 -16.66
CA ASN A 123 -1.57 -11.99 -17.00
C ASN A 123 -2.26 -12.63 -15.79
N GLY A 124 -2.69 -11.81 -14.85
CA GLY A 124 -3.25 -12.23 -13.56
C GLY A 124 -4.47 -13.12 -13.71
N HIS A 125 -5.33 -12.85 -14.70
CA HIS A 125 -6.49 -13.66 -15.00
C HIS A 125 -6.17 -15.15 -15.28
N ALA A 126 -4.94 -15.47 -15.71
CA ALA A 126 -4.51 -16.86 -15.89
C ALA A 126 -4.32 -17.61 -14.56
N PHE A 127 -4.22 -16.87 -13.45
CA PHE A 127 -3.99 -17.39 -12.11
C PHE A 127 -5.20 -17.28 -11.19
N VAL A 128 -6.31 -16.71 -11.69
CA VAL A 128 -7.55 -16.52 -10.93
C VAL A 128 -8.46 -17.70 -11.15
N ALA A 129 -8.71 -18.50 -10.09
CA ALA A 129 -9.54 -19.71 -10.16
C ALA A 129 -10.95 -19.53 -9.59
N ARG A 130 -11.16 -18.57 -8.67
CA ARG A 130 -12.42 -18.39 -7.96
C ARG A 130 -12.73 -16.92 -7.72
N LYS A 131 -13.99 -16.55 -7.88
CA LYS A 131 -14.51 -15.23 -7.52
C LYS A 131 -15.60 -15.39 -6.47
N ASP A 132 -15.45 -14.73 -5.33
CA ASP A 132 -16.53 -14.52 -4.38
C ASP A 132 -17.47 -13.41 -4.86
N GLN A 133 -18.52 -13.12 -4.09
CA GLN A 133 -19.55 -12.19 -4.54
C GLN A 133 -19.00 -10.79 -4.93
N TYR A 134 -17.96 -10.32 -4.25
CA TYR A 134 -17.45 -8.95 -4.41
C TYR A 134 -15.99 -8.85 -4.79
N TYR A 135 -15.20 -9.90 -4.57
CA TYR A 135 -13.77 -9.91 -4.83
C TYR A 135 -13.28 -11.33 -5.15
N VAL A 136 -12.12 -11.37 -5.76
CA VAL A 136 -11.45 -12.61 -6.10
C VAL A 136 -10.59 -13.04 -4.91
N THR A 137 -10.92 -14.17 -4.29
CA THR A 137 -10.20 -14.66 -3.11
C THR A 137 -8.92 -15.40 -3.45
N GLY A 138 -8.10 -15.56 -2.41
CA GLY A 138 -6.79 -16.16 -2.50
C GLY A 138 -6.70 -17.68 -2.66
N ASP A 139 -7.77 -18.38 -2.99
CA ASP A 139 -7.75 -19.84 -3.16
C ASP A 139 -7.20 -20.31 -4.52
N PHE A 140 -6.67 -19.40 -5.31
CA PHE A 140 -6.08 -19.68 -6.61
C PHE A 140 -4.58 -19.51 -6.52
N TYR A 141 -3.95 -20.61 -6.50
CA TYR A 141 -2.52 -20.68 -6.46
C TYR A 141 -1.98 -21.48 -7.64
N PRO A 142 -0.81 -21.13 -8.05
CA PRO A 142 0.12 -20.09 -7.59
C PRO A 142 -0.23 -18.69 -8.12
N ARG A 143 0.05 -17.64 -7.30
CA ARG A 143 -0.08 -16.23 -7.71
C ARG A 143 1.31 -15.56 -7.67
N PRO A 144 1.97 -15.31 -8.81
CA PRO A 144 3.29 -14.68 -8.83
C PRO A 144 3.26 -13.21 -8.39
N THR A 145 4.25 -12.77 -7.63
CA THR A 145 4.60 -11.35 -7.52
C THR A 145 5.13 -10.86 -8.87
N VAL A 146 4.69 -9.68 -9.31
CA VAL A 146 5.06 -9.22 -10.66
C VAL A 146 6.52 -8.80 -10.71
N MET A 147 6.95 -7.91 -9.83
CA MET A 147 8.33 -7.45 -9.74
C MET A 147 8.81 -7.54 -8.29
N TYR A 148 9.85 -8.31 -8.05
CA TYR A 148 10.50 -8.40 -6.74
C TYR A 148 11.99 -8.10 -6.88
N VAL A 149 12.42 -7.02 -6.22
CA VAL A 149 13.81 -6.57 -6.25
C VAL A 149 14.35 -6.60 -4.83
N GLU A 150 15.31 -7.46 -4.58
CA GLU A 150 15.82 -7.74 -3.23
C GLU A 150 17.28 -7.33 -3.10
N LYS A 151 17.62 -6.68 -1.97
CA LYS A 151 19.02 -6.36 -1.59
C LYS A 151 19.80 -5.64 -2.70
N SER A 152 19.19 -4.60 -3.29
CA SER A 152 19.75 -3.89 -4.43
C SER A 152 19.65 -2.37 -4.23
N ASN A 153 20.74 -1.65 -4.51
CA ASN A 153 20.83 -0.22 -4.27
C ASN A 153 20.84 0.58 -5.57
N HIS A 154 20.47 1.87 -5.49
CA HIS A 154 20.42 2.80 -6.63
C HIS A 154 19.53 2.29 -7.77
N ILE A 155 18.34 1.80 -7.45
CA ILE A 155 17.41 1.21 -8.40
C ILE A 155 16.34 2.20 -8.85
N SER A 156 15.81 2.02 -10.07
CA SER A 156 14.73 2.91 -10.53
C SER A 156 13.69 2.21 -11.42
N PHE A 157 12.43 2.65 -11.29
CA PHE A 157 11.26 2.21 -12.03
C PHE A 157 10.57 3.45 -12.62
N ARG A 158 10.50 3.57 -13.96
CA ARG A 158 10.05 4.82 -14.58
C ARG A 158 9.17 4.64 -15.80
N ASP A 159 8.08 5.41 -15.84
CA ASP A 159 7.24 5.72 -17.02
C ASP A 159 6.37 4.56 -17.55
N PHE A 160 6.61 3.31 -17.19
CA PHE A 160 5.86 2.17 -17.72
C PHE A 160 4.49 1.98 -17.06
N THR A 161 3.66 1.15 -17.70
CA THR A 161 2.37 0.72 -17.18
C THR A 161 2.42 -0.76 -16.80
N VAL A 162 1.84 -1.12 -15.65
CA VAL A 162 1.58 -2.52 -15.26
C VAL A 162 0.09 -2.76 -15.26
N VAL A 163 -0.34 -3.90 -15.76
CA VAL A 163 -1.75 -4.32 -15.77
C VAL A 163 -1.89 -5.76 -15.29
N ASP A 164 -3.07 -6.09 -14.77
CA ASP A 164 -3.51 -7.46 -14.48
C ASP A 164 -2.55 -8.23 -13.56
N ALA A 165 -2.20 -7.65 -12.42
CA ALA A 165 -1.37 -8.33 -11.43
C ALA A 165 -2.16 -9.39 -10.65
N PRO A 166 -1.65 -10.64 -10.56
CA PRO A 166 -2.31 -11.67 -9.77
C PRO A 166 -2.06 -11.57 -8.27
N PHE A 167 -1.03 -10.81 -7.88
CA PHE A 167 -0.55 -10.62 -6.50
C PHE A 167 0.21 -9.29 -6.41
N TRP A 168 1.01 -9.05 -5.37
CA TRP A 168 1.79 -7.81 -5.19
C TRP A 168 2.54 -7.41 -6.46
N THR A 169 2.42 -6.13 -6.84
CA THR A 169 2.89 -5.68 -8.15
C THR A 169 4.36 -5.28 -8.16
N LEU A 170 4.74 -4.29 -7.36
CA LEU A 170 6.13 -3.82 -7.26
C LEU A 170 6.60 -3.89 -5.81
N HIS A 171 7.49 -4.83 -5.52
CA HIS A 171 7.96 -5.13 -4.18
C HIS A 171 9.49 -5.05 -4.11
N PRO A 172 10.07 -3.86 -3.87
CA PRO A 172 11.46 -3.75 -3.48
C PRO A 172 11.61 -4.14 -2.01
N ALA A 173 12.61 -4.98 -1.67
CA ALA A 173 12.88 -5.46 -0.33
C ALA A 173 14.36 -5.30 0.05
N GLY A 174 14.64 -4.64 1.17
CA GLY A 174 16.00 -4.39 1.63
C GLY A 174 16.83 -3.56 0.64
N CYS A 175 16.20 -2.59 -0.02
CA CYS A 175 16.82 -1.73 -1.03
C CYS A 175 17.09 -0.33 -0.48
N ASP A 176 18.18 0.28 -0.94
CA ASP A 176 18.52 1.68 -0.63
C ASP A 176 18.59 2.53 -1.91
N ASP A 177 18.23 3.81 -1.80
CA ASP A 177 18.13 4.75 -2.92
C ASP A 177 17.24 4.21 -4.06
N VAL A 178 15.95 4.13 -3.78
CA VAL A 178 14.92 3.63 -4.69
C VAL A 178 14.14 4.80 -5.28
N LEU A 179 14.06 4.88 -6.61
CA LEU A 179 13.24 5.83 -7.32
C LEU A 179 12.11 5.13 -8.09
N ILE A 180 10.86 5.50 -7.78
CA ILE A 180 9.66 5.05 -8.49
C ILE A 180 8.98 6.32 -9.03
N ASP A 181 9.03 6.52 -10.34
CA ASP A 181 8.63 7.78 -10.96
C ASP A 181 7.66 7.58 -12.13
N LYS A 182 6.48 8.16 -12.04
CA LYS A 182 5.45 8.21 -13.09
C LYS A 182 5.01 6.83 -13.62
N ILE A 183 5.12 5.78 -12.82
CA ILE A 183 4.57 4.49 -13.24
C ILE A 183 3.05 4.48 -13.08
N ARG A 184 2.40 3.66 -13.88
CA ARG A 184 0.97 3.41 -13.81
C ARG A 184 0.74 1.95 -13.46
N ILE A 185 0.01 1.69 -12.41
CA ILE A 185 -0.44 0.35 -12.02
C ILE A 185 -1.96 0.33 -12.13
N LEU A 186 -2.48 -0.51 -13.02
CA LEU A 186 -3.90 -0.57 -13.36
C LEU A 186 -4.38 -2.00 -13.17
N ASN A 187 -4.47 -2.42 -11.90
CA ASN A 187 -4.97 -3.72 -11.51
C ASN A 187 -6.50 -3.68 -11.36
N ASP A 188 -7.13 -4.84 -11.43
CA ASP A 188 -8.55 -4.98 -11.16
C ASP A 188 -8.85 -4.66 -9.69
N LEU A 189 -9.98 -3.99 -9.46
CA LEU A 189 -10.41 -3.55 -8.13
C LEU A 189 -11.07 -4.66 -7.30
N ASP A 190 -11.00 -5.91 -7.74
CA ASP A 190 -11.58 -7.06 -7.05
C ASP A 190 -10.62 -8.26 -6.90
N VAL A 191 -9.35 -8.11 -7.28
CA VAL A 191 -8.31 -9.14 -7.11
C VAL A 191 -7.58 -8.94 -5.78
N ALA A 192 -7.87 -9.78 -4.80
CA ALA A 192 -7.25 -9.73 -3.47
C ALA A 192 -5.72 -9.76 -3.53
N ASN A 193 -5.06 -8.97 -2.68
CA ASN A 193 -3.59 -8.85 -2.61
C ASN A 193 -2.93 -8.39 -3.92
N SER A 194 -3.63 -7.62 -4.73
CA SER A 194 -3.03 -6.97 -5.92
C SER A 194 -2.42 -5.60 -5.57
N ASP A 195 -1.72 -5.54 -4.43
CA ASP A 195 -1.04 -4.33 -3.93
C ASP A 195 -0.22 -3.67 -5.04
N GLY A 196 -0.12 -2.36 -5.01
CA GLY A 196 0.57 -1.60 -6.05
C GLY A 196 2.08 -1.52 -5.83
N ILE A 197 2.51 -0.83 -4.80
CA ILE A 197 3.93 -0.54 -4.52
C ILE A 197 4.20 -0.82 -3.04
N ASP A 198 5.07 -1.79 -2.75
CA ASP A 198 5.35 -2.29 -1.42
C ASP A 198 6.84 -2.17 -1.06
N PRO A 199 7.36 -0.97 -0.70
CA PRO A 199 8.70 -0.88 -0.14
C PRO A 199 8.77 -1.62 1.19
N ASP A 200 9.61 -2.66 1.27
CA ASP A 200 9.73 -3.55 2.42
C ASP A 200 11.15 -3.47 2.98
N HIS A 201 11.30 -2.96 4.21
CA HIS A 201 12.63 -2.70 4.79
C HIS A 201 13.56 -1.88 3.87
N CYS A 202 13.01 -0.91 3.16
CA CYS A 202 13.76 -0.04 2.24
C CYS A 202 14.10 1.30 2.88
N SER A 203 15.20 1.89 2.45
CA SER A 203 15.62 3.24 2.86
C SER A 203 15.78 4.19 1.66
N ASN A 204 15.60 5.50 1.91
CA ASN A 204 15.78 6.55 0.91
C ASN A 204 14.92 6.32 -0.36
N VAL A 205 13.61 6.09 -0.16
CA VAL A 205 12.65 5.79 -1.24
C VAL A 205 11.92 7.05 -1.68
N ARG A 206 11.79 7.24 -2.99
CA ARG A 206 11.00 8.33 -3.59
C ARG A 206 9.98 7.73 -4.55
N ILE A 207 8.68 7.96 -4.27
CA ILE A 207 7.54 7.53 -5.11
C ILE A 207 6.86 8.80 -5.60
N LEU A 208 7.02 9.12 -6.89
CA LEU A 208 6.70 10.42 -7.45
C LEU A 208 5.74 10.29 -8.64
N GLY A 209 4.63 11.06 -8.60
CA GLY A 209 3.71 11.20 -9.74
C GLY A 209 3.08 9.91 -10.26
N CYS A 210 2.96 8.89 -9.43
CA CYS A 210 2.43 7.60 -9.81
C CYS A 210 0.89 7.59 -9.86
N HIS A 211 0.33 6.76 -10.75
CA HIS A 211 -1.10 6.48 -10.79
C HIS A 211 -1.35 5.01 -10.48
N VAL A 212 -2.05 4.72 -9.38
CA VAL A 212 -2.25 3.33 -8.94
C VAL A 212 -3.73 3.06 -8.70
N THR A 213 -4.23 1.99 -9.32
CA THR A 213 -5.53 1.38 -9.02
C THR A 213 -5.32 -0.09 -8.69
N CYS A 214 -5.87 -0.58 -7.57
CA CYS A 214 -5.75 -1.97 -7.17
C CYS A 214 -6.82 -2.37 -6.14
N ALA A 215 -6.97 -3.66 -5.91
CA ALA A 215 -7.94 -4.17 -4.94
C ALA A 215 -7.39 -4.27 -3.51
N ASP A 216 -6.10 -4.11 -3.33
CA ASP A 216 -5.48 -4.03 -2.00
C ASP A 216 -4.75 -2.69 -1.86
N ASP A 217 -3.67 -2.58 -1.09
CA ASP A 217 -3.04 -1.31 -0.79
C ASP A 217 -2.33 -0.71 -2.01
N CYS A 218 -2.60 0.57 -2.37
CA CYS A 218 -1.93 1.18 -3.53
C CYS A 218 -0.44 1.42 -3.27
N ILE A 219 -0.10 1.99 -2.11
CA ILE A 219 1.28 2.16 -1.66
C ILE A 219 1.32 1.71 -0.21
N CYS A 220 2.09 0.65 0.08
CA CYS A 220 2.17 0.08 1.40
C CYS A 220 3.61 -0.05 1.87
N LEU A 221 3.99 0.72 2.87
CA LEU A 221 5.30 0.56 3.52
C LEU A 221 5.23 -0.66 4.44
N LYS A 222 6.15 -1.59 4.23
CA LYS A 222 6.22 -2.87 4.95
C LYS A 222 7.55 -3.02 5.67
N ALA A 223 7.54 -3.78 6.75
CA ALA A 223 8.71 -4.27 7.45
C ALA A 223 8.44 -5.72 7.82
N SER A 224 8.42 -6.58 6.80
CA SER A 224 7.95 -7.96 6.89
C SER A 224 8.93 -8.88 7.59
N LYS A 225 8.43 -9.90 8.28
CA LYS A 225 9.24 -10.84 9.07
C LYS A 225 10.33 -11.55 8.25
N GLY A 226 10.05 -11.88 7.00
CA GLY A 226 10.99 -12.60 6.13
C GLY A 226 12.13 -11.73 5.61
N ASN A 227 12.02 -10.41 5.72
CA ASN A 227 13.00 -9.43 5.28
C ASN A 227 13.62 -8.64 6.46
N SER A 228 13.42 -9.10 7.69
CA SER A 228 13.81 -8.40 8.94
C SER A 228 15.32 -8.14 9.07
N GLU A 229 16.16 -8.89 8.34
CA GLU A 229 17.60 -8.66 8.30
C GLU A 229 18.02 -7.34 7.63
N TYR A 230 17.11 -6.68 6.88
CA TYR A 230 17.44 -5.48 6.12
C TYR A 230 17.26 -4.16 6.89
N GLY A 231 16.78 -4.20 8.13
CA GLY A 231 16.66 -3.02 8.99
C GLY A 231 15.31 -2.30 8.86
N PRO A 232 15.21 -1.00 9.19
CA PRO A 232 13.97 -0.25 9.16
C PRO A 232 13.49 0.07 7.74
N CYS A 233 12.21 0.46 7.61
CA CYS A 233 11.68 1.12 6.43
C CYS A 233 11.68 2.63 6.69
N GLU A 234 12.61 3.40 6.08
CA GLU A 234 12.83 4.78 6.50
C GLU A 234 13.22 5.76 5.38
N ASN A 235 13.06 7.07 5.67
CA ASN A 235 13.38 8.15 4.76
C ASN A 235 12.60 8.05 3.44
N ILE A 236 11.27 8.03 3.54
CA ILE A 236 10.36 7.78 2.43
C ILE A 236 9.65 9.08 2.02
N ILE A 237 9.62 9.37 0.73
CA ILE A 237 8.83 10.46 0.15
C ILE A 237 7.82 9.88 -0.84
N ILE A 238 6.54 10.22 -0.66
CA ILE A 238 5.44 9.91 -1.58
C ILE A 238 4.83 11.25 -1.99
N ASP A 239 4.92 11.60 -3.27
CA ASP A 239 4.47 12.92 -3.73
C ASP A 239 3.75 12.87 -5.08
N GLY A 240 2.68 13.68 -5.21
CA GLY A 240 1.97 13.88 -6.47
C GLY A 240 1.24 12.67 -7.03
N CYS A 241 0.89 11.69 -6.21
CA CYS A 241 0.25 10.45 -6.65
C CYS A 241 -1.27 10.53 -6.72
N THR A 242 -1.88 9.78 -7.65
CA THR A 242 -3.34 9.58 -7.75
C THR A 242 -3.69 8.12 -7.52
N LEU A 243 -4.54 7.84 -6.52
CA LEU A 243 -4.72 6.51 -5.96
C LEU A 243 -6.19 6.11 -5.85
N VAL A 244 -6.49 4.86 -6.22
CA VAL A 244 -7.81 4.22 -6.05
C VAL A 244 -7.61 2.81 -5.51
N SER A 245 -8.08 2.52 -4.29
CA SER A 245 -7.95 1.22 -3.66
C SER A 245 -9.28 0.73 -3.10
N THR A 246 -9.56 -0.54 -3.20
CA THR A 246 -10.66 -1.16 -2.45
C THR A 246 -10.24 -1.66 -1.05
N SER A 247 -8.98 -1.43 -0.66
CA SER A 247 -8.44 -1.54 0.70
C SER A 247 -7.93 -0.18 1.18
N ALA A 248 -6.62 0.08 1.26
CA ALA A 248 -6.09 1.37 1.66
C ALA A 248 -5.24 2.02 0.55
N ALA A 249 -5.44 3.34 0.33
CA ALA A 249 -4.67 4.02 -0.70
C ALA A 249 -3.19 4.19 -0.32
N ILE A 250 -2.91 4.63 0.91
CA ILE A 250 -1.54 4.68 1.45
C ILE A 250 -1.55 4.06 2.83
N LYS A 251 -0.65 3.09 3.06
CA LYS A 251 -0.61 2.35 4.31
C LYS A 251 0.81 2.18 4.84
N ILE A 252 0.94 2.16 6.15
CA ILE A 252 2.12 1.72 6.90
C ILE A 252 1.71 0.49 7.71
N GLY A 253 2.35 -0.65 7.45
CA GLY A 253 2.00 -1.95 8.05
C GLY A 253 1.00 -2.73 7.16
N THR A 254 0.26 -3.75 7.64
CA THR A 254 0.31 -4.33 9.01
C THR A 254 1.58 -5.13 9.30
N GLU A 255 2.29 -5.58 8.28
CA GLU A 255 3.57 -6.28 8.41
C GLU A 255 4.62 -5.29 8.91
N GLY A 256 4.96 -5.37 10.19
CA GLY A 256 5.78 -4.37 10.86
C GLY A 256 6.59 -4.95 12.00
N VAL A 257 7.52 -5.90 11.74
CA VAL A 257 8.49 -6.34 12.75
C VAL A 257 9.67 -5.37 12.90
N GLY A 258 9.90 -4.52 11.90
CA GLY A 258 10.87 -3.43 11.92
C GLY A 258 10.19 -2.06 12.01
N ASP A 259 10.98 -1.04 12.30
CA ASP A 259 10.50 0.33 12.47
C ASP A 259 10.23 1.04 11.15
N PHE A 260 9.32 2.03 11.21
CA PHE A 260 9.03 2.97 10.12
C PHE A 260 9.35 4.39 10.58
N LYS A 261 10.21 5.10 9.87
CA LYS A 261 10.70 6.42 10.29
C LYS A 261 10.81 7.41 9.15
N ASN A 262 10.56 8.69 9.45
CA ASN A 262 10.79 9.79 8.53
C ASN A 262 10.05 9.62 7.20
N VAL A 263 8.71 9.61 7.25
CA VAL A 263 7.85 9.45 6.08
C VAL A 263 7.14 10.76 5.78
N ILE A 264 7.25 11.23 4.54
CA ILE A 264 6.51 12.40 4.03
C ILE A 264 5.59 11.94 2.90
N VAL A 265 4.29 12.27 3.03
CA VAL A 265 3.28 12.07 1.98
C VAL A 265 2.68 13.43 1.65
N SER A 266 2.76 13.83 0.38
CA SER A 266 2.27 15.16 -0.01
C SER A 266 1.62 15.20 -1.40
N ASN A 267 0.74 16.20 -1.60
CA ASN A 267 0.16 16.54 -2.89
C ASN A 267 -0.55 15.36 -3.59
N CYS A 268 -1.18 14.46 -2.83
CA CYS A 268 -1.83 13.27 -3.36
C CYS A 268 -3.36 13.42 -3.46
N ILE A 269 -3.95 12.73 -4.43
CA ILE A 269 -5.40 12.59 -4.59
C ILE A 269 -5.77 11.12 -4.41
N ILE A 270 -6.59 10.86 -3.42
CA ILE A 270 -7.16 9.54 -3.11
C ILE A 270 -8.65 9.61 -3.45
N SER A 271 -9.10 8.79 -4.38
CA SER A 271 -10.51 8.83 -4.80
C SER A 271 -11.17 7.47 -4.73
N ARG A 272 -12.40 7.45 -4.24
CA ARG A 272 -13.26 6.26 -4.17
C ARG A 272 -12.60 5.02 -3.52
N SER A 273 -11.67 5.25 -2.62
CA SER A 273 -10.97 4.18 -1.90
C SER A 273 -11.79 3.68 -0.70
N ASN A 274 -11.50 2.48 -0.20
CA ASN A 274 -12.18 2.02 1.01
C ASN A 274 -11.54 2.63 2.26
N ARG A 275 -10.19 2.72 2.33
CA ARG A 275 -9.46 3.55 3.29
C ARG A 275 -8.59 4.55 2.55
N GLY A 276 -8.40 5.72 3.16
CA GLY A 276 -7.48 6.73 2.62
C GLY A 276 -6.05 6.53 3.10
N LEU A 277 -5.71 7.15 4.23
CA LEU A 277 -4.40 7.04 4.87
C LEU A 277 -4.48 6.09 6.06
N SER A 278 -3.56 5.15 6.18
CA SER A 278 -3.63 4.10 7.17
C SER A 278 -2.28 3.84 7.84
N ILE A 279 -2.24 3.87 9.16
CA ILE A 279 -1.12 3.40 9.98
C ILE A 279 -1.66 2.27 10.86
N GLN A 280 -1.22 1.04 10.62
CA GLN A 280 -1.74 -0.13 11.33
C GLN A 280 -0.58 -1.01 11.77
N ILE A 281 -0.18 -0.92 13.03
CA ILE A 281 0.92 -1.71 13.57
C ILE A 281 0.40 -2.92 14.33
N ARG A 282 1.00 -4.09 14.04
CA ARG A 282 0.57 -5.39 14.57
C ARG A 282 1.69 -6.25 15.13
N ASP A 283 2.96 -5.99 14.75
CA ASP A 283 4.07 -6.93 14.93
C ASP A 283 5.26 -6.39 15.73
N GLY A 284 5.17 -5.25 16.37
CA GLY A 284 6.21 -4.76 17.27
C GLY A 284 7.11 -3.64 16.74
N GLY A 285 7.13 -3.39 15.44
CA GLY A 285 7.82 -2.21 14.86
C GLY A 285 7.14 -0.91 15.28
N CYS A 286 7.94 0.14 15.44
CA CYS A 286 7.46 1.47 15.81
C CYS A 286 7.29 2.36 14.59
N VAL A 287 6.33 3.30 14.67
CA VAL A 287 6.15 4.34 13.64
C VAL A 287 6.45 5.70 14.26
N GLU A 288 7.36 6.45 13.63
CA GLU A 288 7.79 7.74 14.13
C GLU A 288 8.06 8.74 13.00
N ASN A 289 7.71 10.01 13.21
CA ASN A 289 7.98 11.12 12.29
C ASN A 289 7.29 10.93 10.93
N VAL A 290 5.95 10.88 10.92
CA VAL A 290 5.17 10.79 9.68
C VAL A 290 4.37 12.06 9.45
N SER A 291 4.52 12.65 8.26
CA SER A 291 3.81 13.87 7.87
C SER A 291 2.99 13.67 6.61
N TYR A 292 1.71 13.99 6.69
CA TYR A 292 0.77 14.02 5.57
C TYR A 292 0.35 15.46 5.29
N SER A 293 0.52 15.92 4.03
CA SER A 293 0.18 17.32 3.71
C SER A 293 -0.44 17.48 2.31
N ASN A 294 -1.37 18.44 2.19
CA ASN A 294 -2.00 18.79 0.91
C ASN A 294 -2.66 17.58 0.24
N ILE A 295 -3.51 16.84 0.94
CA ILE A 295 -4.12 15.61 0.43
C ILE A 295 -5.64 15.77 0.33
N ILE A 296 -6.20 15.34 -0.79
CA ILE A 296 -7.65 15.23 -1.00
C ILE A 296 -8.01 13.75 -0.93
N ILE A 297 -8.99 13.42 -0.08
CA ILE A 297 -9.41 12.03 0.17
C ILE A 297 -10.91 11.89 -0.05
N GLU A 298 -11.30 10.90 -0.85
CA GLU A 298 -12.68 10.43 -0.96
C GLU A 298 -12.72 8.93 -0.66
N THR A 299 -13.47 8.55 0.40
CA THR A 299 -13.62 7.14 0.77
C THR A 299 -15.07 6.69 0.70
N ARG A 300 -15.26 5.43 0.32
CA ARG A 300 -16.56 4.75 0.32
C ARG A 300 -16.39 3.28 0.66
N ARG A 301 -17.39 2.68 1.29
CA ARG A 301 -17.34 1.25 1.58
C ARG A 301 -17.49 0.45 0.29
N PHE A 302 -16.51 -0.43 0.04
CA PHE A 302 -16.48 -1.26 -1.16
C PHE A 302 -17.42 -2.46 -1.05
N CYS A 303 -17.26 -3.28 0.00
CA CYS A 303 -18.11 -4.43 0.31
C CYS A 303 -18.08 -4.73 1.81
N PRO A 304 -18.97 -5.60 2.33
CA PRO A 304 -19.00 -5.91 3.77
C PRO A 304 -17.82 -6.79 4.23
N ASP A 305 -17.25 -7.61 3.34
CA ASP A 305 -16.37 -8.72 3.72
C ASP A 305 -14.89 -8.38 3.54
N TRP A 306 -14.54 -7.34 2.77
CA TRP A 306 -13.18 -6.90 2.54
C TRP A 306 -12.67 -5.95 3.64
N TRP A 307 -11.46 -5.44 3.49
CA TRP A 307 -10.82 -4.57 4.49
C TRP A 307 -11.42 -3.17 4.50
N GLY A 308 -11.74 -2.66 5.68
CA GLY A 308 -12.15 -1.27 5.88
C GLY A 308 -13.66 -1.02 5.88
N THR A 309 -14.04 0.09 6.47
CA THR A 309 -15.43 0.59 6.56
C THR A 309 -15.54 2.04 6.08
N ALA A 310 -14.70 2.42 5.12
CA ALA A 310 -14.62 3.75 4.50
C ALA A 310 -14.02 4.85 5.38
N GLU A 311 -13.08 4.50 6.23
CA GLU A 311 -12.36 5.47 7.05
C GLU A 311 -11.36 6.28 6.20
N PRO A 312 -11.41 7.60 6.18
CA PRO A 312 -10.43 8.41 5.44
C PRO A 312 -9.04 8.39 6.06
N ILE A 313 -8.96 8.24 7.38
CA ILE A 313 -7.70 8.16 8.13
C ILE A 313 -7.85 7.13 9.24
N VAL A 314 -6.89 6.20 9.32
CA VAL A 314 -6.83 5.13 10.33
C VAL A 314 -5.46 5.11 10.99
N ILE A 315 -5.42 5.14 12.31
CA ILE A 315 -4.20 4.97 13.10
C ILE A 315 -4.52 3.96 14.21
N THR A 316 -3.94 2.75 14.12
CA THR A 316 -4.22 1.69 15.10
C THR A 316 -2.98 0.90 15.46
N THR A 317 -2.88 0.50 16.74
CA THR A 317 -1.84 -0.40 17.24
C THR A 317 -2.45 -1.47 18.11
N PHE A 318 -2.38 -2.73 17.65
CA PHE A 318 -2.93 -3.93 18.33
C PHE A 318 -2.02 -5.12 18.09
N ASN A 319 -2.07 -6.10 18.96
CA ASN A 319 -1.34 -7.36 18.78
C ASN A 319 -1.95 -8.16 17.62
N ARG A 320 -1.13 -8.73 16.75
CA ARG A 320 -1.58 -9.60 15.67
C ARG A 320 -2.18 -10.90 16.22
N ASP A 321 -1.48 -11.49 17.18
CA ASP A 321 -1.80 -12.75 17.83
C ASP A 321 -1.27 -12.77 19.28
N GLU A 322 -1.44 -13.88 19.96
CA GLU A 322 -1.02 -14.06 21.38
C GLU A 322 0.51 -13.97 21.57
N ASN A 323 1.30 -14.14 20.53
CA ASN A 323 2.76 -14.17 20.58
C ASN A 323 3.40 -12.86 20.12
N THR A 324 2.62 -11.93 19.60
CA THR A 324 3.10 -10.64 19.13
C THR A 324 2.76 -9.52 20.12
N LYS A 325 3.66 -8.56 20.26
CA LYS A 325 3.37 -7.27 20.91
C LYS A 325 3.46 -6.18 19.87
N SER A 326 2.41 -5.41 19.72
CA SER A 326 2.43 -4.26 18.80
C SER A 326 3.42 -3.20 19.25
N GLY A 327 3.96 -2.45 18.31
CA GLY A 327 4.86 -1.33 18.59
C GLY A 327 4.13 -0.03 18.89
N THR A 328 4.90 1.03 19.02
CA THR A 328 4.41 2.39 19.34
C THR A 328 4.21 3.22 18.08
N ILE A 329 3.28 4.19 18.16
CA ILE A 329 3.04 5.17 17.09
C ILE A 329 3.14 6.56 17.72
N LYS A 330 4.05 7.40 17.22
CA LYS A 330 4.24 8.76 17.74
C LYS A 330 4.68 9.77 16.68
N ASN A 331 4.41 11.05 16.94
CA ASN A 331 4.76 12.19 16.09
C ASN A 331 4.20 12.04 14.66
N ILE A 332 2.87 12.04 14.58
CA ILE A 332 2.11 11.92 13.33
C ILE A 332 1.38 13.24 13.05
N SER A 333 1.56 13.82 11.88
CA SER A 333 0.93 15.10 11.53
C SER A 333 0.14 15.05 10.22
N PHE A 334 -1.02 15.70 10.25
CA PHE A 334 -1.89 15.92 9.11
C PHE A 334 -2.09 17.42 8.92
N PHE A 335 -1.61 17.95 7.81
CA PHE A 335 -1.70 19.36 7.49
C PHE A 335 -2.42 19.60 6.16
N ASN A 336 -3.45 20.47 6.14
CA ASN A 336 -4.19 20.80 4.93
C ASN A 336 -4.77 19.56 4.23
N VAL A 337 -5.43 18.67 4.99
CA VAL A 337 -6.11 17.47 4.47
C VAL A 337 -7.61 17.73 4.36
N THR A 338 -8.15 17.51 3.16
CA THR A 338 -9.60 17.52 2.92
C THR A 338 -10.07 16.10 2.68
N ALA A 339 -10.92 15.59 3.58
CA ALA A 339 -11.43 14.24 3.52
C ALA A 339 -12.96 14.22 3.47
N LYS A 340 -13.49 13.38 2.59
CA LYS A 340 -14.91 13.06 2.47
C LYS A 340 -15.09 11.56 2.47
N GLY A 341 -15.82 11.01 3.43
CA GLY A 341 -15.93 9.56 3.58
C GLY A 341 -17.26 9.12 4.15
N GLU A 342 -17.53 7.80 4.14
CA GLU A 342 -18.70 7.24 4.81
C GLU A 342 -18.43 6.97 6.30
N ASN A 343 -17.17 7.08 6.73
CA ASN A 343 -16.73 6.98 8.11
C ASN A 343 -15.80 8.15 8.46
N GLY A 344 -15.48 8.28 9.75
CA GLY A 344 -14.60 9.32 10.27
C GLY A 344 -13.14 8.89 10.42
N VAL A 345 -12.37 9.77 11.03
CA VAL A 345 -10.99 9.51 11.45
C VAL A 345 -11.00 8.54 12.62
N LEU A 346 -10.27 7.43 12.50
CA LEU A 346 -10.11 6.41 13.52
C LEU A 346 -8.71 6.47 14.13
N ILE A 347 -8.62 6.75 15.44
CA ILE A 347 -7.39 6.65 16.23
C ILE A 347 -7.65 5.70 17.36
N HIS A 348 -7.02 4.52 17.37
CA HIS A 348 -7.29 3.51 18.39
C HIS A 348 -6.02 2.76 18.79
N GLY A 349 -5.44 3.17 19.91
CA GLY A 349 -4.43 2.41 20.62
C GLY A 349 -5.05 1.33 21.53
N ASN A 350 -4.27 0.80 22.46
CA ASN A 350 -4.72 -0.08 23.52
C ASN A 350 -4.07 0.31 24.85
N GLU A 351 -4.39 -0.39 25.93
CA GLU A 351 -3.87 -0.08 27.27
C GLU A 351 -2.34 -0.17 27.36
N ASP A 352 -1.73 -1.10 26.62
CA ASP A 352 -0.29 -1.34 26.62
C ASP A 352 0.45 -0.41 25.65
N ASN A 353 -0.22 0.01 24.53
CA ASN A 353 0.36 0.84 23.50
C ASN A 353 -0.55 2.01 23.15
N ILE A 354 -0.28 3.14 23.78
CA ILE A 354 -0.98 4.42 23.56
C ILE A 354 -0.38 5.10 22.32
N ILE A 355 -1.24 5.65 21.46
CA ILE A 355 -0.82 6.46 20.32
C ILE A 355 -0.49 7.86 20.81
N GLU A 356 0.73 8.36 20.52
CA GLU A 356 1.22 9.62 21.09
C GLU A 356 1.47 10.69 20.01
N ASP A 357 1.24 11.95 20.35
CA ASP A 357 1.55 13.14 19.58
C ASP A 357 1.01 13.07 18.15
N VAL A 358 -0.32 13.15 18.05
CA VAL A 358 -1.04 13.20 16.75
C VAL A 358 -1.61 14.60 16.55
N THR A 359 -1.25 15.25 15.47
CA THR A 359 -1.69 16.61 15.16
C THR A 359 -2.47 16.68 13.84
N PHE A 360 -3.67 17.28 13.90
CA PHE A 360 -4.45 17.69 12.74
C PHE A 360 -4.48 19.22 12.69
N GLU A 361 -4.03 19.82 11.60
CA GLU A 361 -4.06 21.26 11.41
C GLU A 361 -4.60 21.66 10.04
N ASN A 362 -5.53 22.61 10.02
CA ASN A 362 -6.18 23.11 8.81
C ASN A 362 -6.85 21.98 7.99
N CYS A 363 -7.51 21.04 8.67
CA CYS A 363 -8.15 19.90 8.03
C CYS A 363 -9.67 20.09 7.89
N SER A 364 -10.26 19.40 6.93
CA SER A 364 -11.71 19.37 6.72
C SER A 364 -12.18 17.92 6.58
N ILE A 365 -13.02 17.45 7.50
CA ILE A 365 -13.54 16.08 7.53
C ILE A 365 -15.05 16.11 7.33
N GLU A 366 -15.53 15.54 6.23
CA GLU A 366 -16.97 15.40 5.92
C GLU A 366 -17.37 13.93 5.94
N LEU A 367 -18.35 13.59 6.77
CA LEU A 367 -18.99 12.27 6.71
C LEU A 367 -20.26 12.35 5.87
N THR A 368 -20.35 11.48 4.87
CA THR A 368 -21.50 11.44 3.96
C THR A 368 -21.76 10.02 3.47
N LYS A 369 -22.96 9.53 3.68
CA LYS A 369 -23.37 8.19 3.24
C LYS A 369 -23.56 8.14 1.73
N THR A 370 -22.84 7.26 1.04
CA THR A 370 -22.85 7.12 -0.43
C THR A 370 -23.14 5.70 -0.90
N SER A 371 -22.68 4.67 -0.19
CA SER A 371 -22.91 3.27 -0.56
C SER A 371 -24.19 2.71 0.07
N LYS A 372 -24.61 1.54 -0.39
CA LYS A 372 -25.72 0.78 0.18
C LYS A 372 -25.37 0.02 1.47
N TRP A 373 -24.10 -0.04 1.84
CA TRP A 373 -23.62 -0.85 2.95
C TRP A 373 -23.93 -0.23 4.30
N GLN A 374 -24.00 -1.07 5.34
CA GLN A 374 -24.27 -0.63 6.70
C GLN A 374 -23.24 0.39 7.21
N CYS A 375 -23.70 1.44 7.90
CA CYS A 375 -22.85 2.33 8.69
C CYS A 375 -22.73 1.82 10.14
N GLY A 376 -22.08 2.59 11.01
CA GLY A 376 -21.94 2.26 12.43
C GLY A 376 -20.92 1.18 12.70
N LEU A 377 -19.89 1.08 11.88
CA LEU A 377 -18.87 0.06 11.97
C LEU A 377 -17.48 0.67 11.88
N TYR A 378 -16.52 0.06 12.59
CA TYR A 378 -15.08 0.29 12.45
C TYR A 378 -14.36 -1.04 12.26
N ASP A 379 -13.51 -1.13 11.26
CA ASP A 379 -12.73 -2.35 10.99
C ASP A 379 -11.34 -2.25 11.61
N LEU A 380 -11.10 -3.02 12.66
CA LEU A 380 -9.85 -3.06 13.42
C LEU A 380 -8.94 -4.22 13.00
N ARG A 381 -9.40 -5.07 12.07
CA ARG A 381 -8.66 -6.24 11.57
C ARG A 381 -7.37 -5.87 10.82
N PRO A 382 -6.38 -6.82 10.72
CA PRO A 382 -6.27 -8.04 11.50
C PRO A 382 -5.70 -7.76 12.87
N CYS A 383 -6.28 -8.30 13.93
CA CYS A 383 -5.71 -8.29 15.28
C CYS A 383 -6.38 -9.34 16.17
N LEU A 384 -5.78 -9.61 17.33
CA LEU A 384 -6.25 -10.64 18.27
C LEU A 384 -7.62 -10.31 18.87
N ASP A 385 -7.77 -9.07 19.38
CA ASP A 385 -8.85 -8.73 20.31
C ASP A 385 -10.09 -8.13 19.65
N TYR A 386 -9.98 -7.70 18.39
CA TYR A 386 -11.03 -6.96 17.71
C TYR A 386 -11.30 -7.47 16.29
N GLY A 387 -12.53 -7.22 15.85
CA GLY A 387 -13.00 -7.53 14.49
C GLY A 387 -13.48 -6.28 13.74
N VAL A 388 -14.66 -6.40 13.17
CA VAL A 388 -15.46 -5.27 12.71
C VAL A 388 -16.42 -4.92 13.82
N GLU A 389 -16.18 -3.79 14.48
CA GLU A 389 -16.86 -3.39 15.71
C GLU A 389 -17.99 -2.41 15.43
N SER A 390 -19.09 -2.54 16.18
CA SER A 390 -20.25 -1.64 16.08
C SER A 390 -20.12 -0.47 17.04
N TYR A 391 -20.03 0.74 16.47
CA TYR A 391 -20.05 2.01 17.20
C TYR A 391 -20.80 3.07 16.39
N ASP A 392 -21.32 4.07 17.07
CA ASP A 392 -21.76 5.28 16.37
C ASP A 392 -20.56 5.93 15.65
N ASN A 393 -20.75 6.28 14.37
CA ASN A 393 -19.69 6.94 13.61
C ASN A 393 -19.58 8.41 14.06
N SER A 394 -18.38 8.79 14.41
CA SER A 394 -18.00 10.17 14.75
C SER A 394 -16.99 10.70 13.74
N ALA A 395 -16.91 12.03 13.59
CA ALA A 395 -15.93 12.59 12.67
C ALA A 395 -14.50 12.31 13.15
N PHE A 396 -14.29 12.27 14.47
CA PHE A 396 -13.09 11.75 15.11
C PHE A 396 -13.49 10.73 16.17
N PHE A 397 -13.05 9.48 16.02
CA PHE A 397 -13.19 8.43 17.02
C PHE A 397 -11.80 8.13 17.60
N ILE A 398 -11.60 8.42 18.90
CA ILE A 398 -10.28 8.42 19.53
C ILE A 398 -10.30 7.55 20.77
N ARG A 399 -9.41 6.56 20.84
CA ARG A 399 -9.25 5.64 21.98
C ARG A 399 -7.78 5.44 22.32
N TYR A 400 -7.44 5.44 23.61
CA TYR A 400 -6.10 5.18 24.12
C TYR A 400 -5.01 5.98 23.38
N ALA A 401 -5.08 7.29 23.55
CA ALA A 401 -4.15 8.23 22.93
C ALA A 401 -3.66 9.28 23.92
N LYS A 402 -2.54 9.90 23.58
CA LYS A 402 -1.93 10.99 24.35
C LYS A 402 -1.49 12.13 23.43
N ASP A 403 -1.67 13.36 23.90
CA ASP A 403 -1.28 14.59 23.19
C ASP A 403 -1.85 14.65 21.77
N VAL A 404 -3.18 14.50 21.65
CA VAL A 404 -3.90 14.67 20.39
C VAL A 404 -4.27 16.14 20.20
N ASN A 405 -3.79 16.75 19.12
CA ASN A 405 -3.99 18.16 18.82
C ASN A 405 -4.86 18.31 17.56
N ILE A 406 -6.00 19.00 17.68
CA ILE A 406 -6.89 19.30 16.55
C ILE A 406 -7.04 20.81 16.46
N ARG A 407 -6.41 21.42 15.43
CA ARG A 407 -6.28 22.87 15.27
C ARG A 407 -6.88 23.32 13.95
N LYS A 408 -7.63 24.45 13.96
CA LYS A 408 -8.21 25.05 12.73
C LYS A 408 -8.89 24.03 11.82
N THR A 409 -9.53 23.03 12.44
CA THR A 409 -10.09 21.88 11.74
C THR A 409 -11.60 21.92 11.85
N LYS A 410 -12.26 21.58 10.76
CA LYS A 410 -13.74 21.56 10.68
C LYS A 410 -14.26 20.17 10.35
N THR A 411 -15.41 19.84 10.94
CA THR A 411 -16.18 18.63 10.59
C THR A 411 -17.52 18.99 10.01
N ARG A 412 -18.02 18.20 9.05
CA ARG A 412 -19.29 18.42 8.37
C ARG A 412 -20.02 17.10 8.14
N TRP A 413 -21.32 17.19 7.99
CA TRP A 413 -22.20 16.07 7.68
C TRP A 413 -22.87 16.31 6.35
N GLY A 414 -22.74 15.35 5.42
CA GLY A 414 -23.45 15.33 4.16
C GLY A 414 -24.74 14.52 4.27
N ASN A 415 -24.89 13.49 3.43
CA ASN A 415 -26.02 12.56 3.55
C ASN A 415 -25.89 11.77 4.86
N LEU A 416 -26.89 11.85 5.71
CA LEU A 416 -26.87 11.23 7.02
C LEU A 416 -27.22 9.74 6.97
N CYS A 417 -26.78 9.01 7.99
CA CYS A 417 -27.31 7.72 8.37
C CYS A 417 -27.48 7.66 9.91
N ASP A 418 -28.27 6.71 10.40
CA ASP A 418 -28.69 6.65 11.82
C ASP A 418 -27.53 6.56 12.82
N SER A 419 -26.38 6.01 12.39
CA SER A 419 -25.19 5.86 13.23
C SER A 419 -24.32 7.11 13.29
N TYR A 420 -24.54 8.14 12.47
CA TYR A 420 -23.77 9.38 12.56
C TYR A 420 -24.14 10.13 13.84
N SER A 421 -23.13 10.55 14.60
CA SER A 421 -23.36 11.07 15.95
C SER A 421 -22.47 12.27 16.26
N TYR A 422 -21.34 12.10 16.90
CA TYR A 422 -20.53 13.17 17.48
C TYR A 422 -19.50 13.74 16.49
N ALA A 423 -19.17 15.03 16.64
CA ALA A 423 -17.97 15.55 15.98
C ALA A 423 -16.70 14.89 16.53
N ILE A 424 -16.66 14.63 17.84
CA ILE A 424 -15.58 13.87 18.49
C ILE A 424 -16.21 12.88 19.48
N ASP A 425 -15.81 11.61 19.44
CA ASP A 425 -16.03 10.60 20.47
C ASP A 425 -14.65 10.12 20.96
N ALA A 426 -14.26 10.52 22.17
CA ALA A 426 -12.97 10.23 22.74
C ALA A 426 -13.07 9.52 24.08
N ALA A 427 -12.27 8.45 24.28
CA ALA A 427 -12.15 7.79 25.56
C ALA A 427 -10.72 7.34 25.86
N ASN A 428 -10.33 7.43 27.15
CA ASN A 428 -8.97 7.13 27.60
C ASN A 428 -7.91 7.97 26.87
N VAL A 429 -8.07 9.30 26.86
CA VAL A 429 -7.15 10.22 26.17
C VAL A 429 -6.52 11.20 27.16
N GLU A 430 -5.20 11.15 27.26
CA GLU A 430 -4.43 12.14 28.00
C GLU A 430 -4.13 13.33 27.07
N ASN A 431 -4.64 14.51 27.41
CA ASN A 431 -4.50 15.76 26.67
C ASN A 431 -5.09 15.72 25.24
N LEU A 432 -6.40 15.83 25.11
CA LEU A 432 -7.06 16.21 23.88
C LEU A 432 -7.11 17.74 23.78
N ASN A 433 -6.36 18.31 22.85
CA ASN A 433 -6.20 19.75 22.69
C ASN A 433 -6.97 20.22 21.45
N LEU A 434 -8.02 21.00 21.65
CA LEU A 434 -8.83 21.59 20.59
C LEU A 434 -8.56 23.09 20.51
N TYR A 435 -8.18 23.59 19.34
CA TYR A 435 -7.94 24.98 19.09
C TYR A 435 -8.59 25.43 17.77
N GLU A 436 -9.50 26.39 17.82
CA GLU A 436 -10.32 26.81 16.68
C GLU A 436 -10.96 25.61 15.93
N PHE A 437 -11.45 24.63 16.70
CA PHE A 437 -12.18 23.46 16.17
C PHE A 437 -13.65 23.82 15.90
N ASP A 438 -14.13 23.54 14.68
CA ASP A 438 -15.50 23.78 14.23
C ASP A 438 -16.19 22.47 13.88
N GLY A 439 -16.87 21.87 14.83
CA GLY A 439 -17.60 20.61 14.68
C GLY A 439 -18.86 20.58 15.49
N LYS A 440 -19.93 20.03 14.88
CA LYS A 440 -21.23 19.81 15.49
C LYS A 440 -21.61 18.34 15.46
N SER A 441 -22.48 17.92 16.38
CA SER A 441 -23.14 16.62 16.29
C SER A 441 -24.00 16.50 15.03
N ALA A 442 -24.11 15.27 14.50
CA ALA A 442 -25.06 14.95 13.43
C ALA A 442 -26.51 14.89 13.91
N LYS A 443 -26.70 14.70 15.20
CA LYS A 443 -28.02 14.52 15.86
C LYS A 443 -28.39 15.78 16.62
N GLU A 444 -29.66 16.21 16.48
CA GLU A 444 -30.21 17.29 17.30
C GLU A 444 -30.22 16.88 18.78
N ASN A 445 -30.06 17.86 19.66
CA ASN A 445 -30.08 17.67 21.12
C ASN A 445 -29.03 16.67 21.66
N THR A 446 -27.94 16.50 20.95
CA THR A 446 -26.81 15.67 21.34
C THR A 446 -25.57 16.56 21.47
N ASP A 447 -24.73 16.30 22.46
CA ASP A 447 -23.46 17.03 22.63
C ASP A 447 -22.60 16.91 21.37
N ASP A 448 -21.88 17.96 21.03
CA ASP A 448 -20.96 17.96 19.89
C ASP A 448 -19.76 17.02 20.11
N ILE A 449 -19.34 16.90 21.37
CA ILE A 449 -18.16 16.16 21.81
C ILE A 449 -18.54 15.22 22.97
N LYS A 450 -18.36 13.92 22.77
CA LYS A 450 -18.49 12.89 23.80
C LYS A 450 -17.11 12.52 24.33
N ILE A 451 -16.95 12.57 25.65
CA ILE A 451 -15.70 12.25 26.34
C ILE A 451 -15.92 11.30 27.51
N ASP A 452 -15.01 10.35 27.68
CA ASP A 452 -14.92 9.49 28.87
C ASP A 452 -13.44 9.32 29.25
N ARG A 453 -13.07 9.69 30.49
CA ARG A 453 -11.67 9.66 30.97
C ARG A 453 -10.73 10.43 30.06
N VAL A 454 -11.09 11.65 29.69
CA VAL A 454 -10.34 12.53 28.80
C VAL A 454 -9.98 13.82 29.51
N LYS A 455 -8.71 14.24 29.44
CA LYS A 455 -8.30 15.59 29.82
C LYS A 455 -8.44 16.49 28.59
N LEU A 456 -9.55 17.22 28.53
CA LEU A 456 -9.87 18.11 27.40
C LEU A 456 -9.37 19.54 27.66
N ASN A 457 -8.61 20.09 26.71
CA ASN A 457 -8.24 21.50 26.65
C ASN A 457 -8.87 22.12 25.40
N TYR A 458 -9.88 22.98 25.56
CA TYR A 458 -10.61 23.56 24.44
C TYR A 458 -10.46 25.09 24.43
N LYS A 459 -9.90 25.62 23.34
CA LYS A 459 -9.83 27.05 23.05
C LYS A 459 -10.58 27.33 21.75
N LYS A 460 -11.64 28.12 21.85
CA LYS A 460 -12.42 28.61 20.70
C LYS A 460 -11.63 29.63 19.91
#